data_b6b188eaa825905cd85bc9b0ec865642
#
_entry.id   b6b188eaa825905cd85bc9b0ec865642
#
_cell.length_a   1.000
_cell.length_b   1.000
_cell.length_c   1.000
_cell.angle_alpha   90.00
_cell.angle_beta   90.00
_cell.angle_gamma   90.00
#
_symmetry.space_group_name_H-M   'P 1'
#
loop_
_entity.id
_entity.type
_entity.pdbx_description
1 polymer ?
#
loop_
_entity_poly.entity_id
_entity_poly.type
_entity_poly.pdbx_seq_one_letter_code
_entity_poly.pdbx_strand_id
1 'polypeptide(L)'
;MAGMGGRAWLAGLALVGALALLTSGCTGGDAAPNRSTVSVASSAPSTSTAPTSARPTPTVRPYPADVPLTGHNLKPGEKPPLYPAAAKARTQAGANAFAEFFMRTLDWAYATTNPSYMKHYAGPSCGLCAGLATGISKTAAEKHWYLGGRLTIHPATATPIGPVTAPADNCSLVMFDVTAFSTVDRTGKVFSGDGAHTGDRIKLCVKKFDTGWNVTYMAGTK
;
A
#
# COMPACT_ATOMS: atom_id res chain seq x y z
N MET A 1 34.58 6.88 28.43
CA MET A 1 33.16 7.04 28.86
C MET A 1 32.31 6.42 27.79
N ALA A 2 31.75 5.22 28.06
CA ALA A 2 31.03 4.40 27.11
C ALA A 2 29.55 4.75 27.21
N GLY A 3 28.98 5.28 26.14
CA GLY A 3 27.53 5.51 25.98
C GLY A 3 26.88 4.31 25.33
N MET A 4 26.29 3.43 26.13
CA MET A 4 25.39 2.37 25.67
C MET A 4 24.03 3.01 25.39
N GLY A 5 23.66 3.18 24.13
CA GLY A 5 22.36 3.67 23.68
C GLY A 5 21.58 2.60 22.93
N GLY A 6 20.72 1.91 23.57
CA GLY A 6 19.31 1.67 23.41
C GLY A 6 18.85 0.90 22.17
N ARG A 7 19.00 -0.44 22.20
CA ARG A 7 18.30 -1.38 21.30
C ARG A 7 16.95 -1.75 21.95
N ALA A 8 15.88 -1.12 21.56
CA ALA A 8 14.54 -1.46 22.04
C ALA A 8 13.43 -1.16 21.02
N TRP A 9 13.46 -1.85 19.86
CA TRP A 9 12.37 -1.74 18.87
C TRP A 9 11.61 -3.05 18.61
N LEU A 10 11.84 -4.09 19.43
CA LEU A 10 11.17 -5.39 19.25
C LEU A 10 10.73 -5.98 20.61
N ALA A 11 9.91 -5.28 21.36
CA ALA A 11 9.26 -5.89 22.51
C ALA A 11 7.85 -5.35 22.68
N GLY A 12 6.86 -6.06 22.20
CA GLY A 12 5.47 -5.75 22.49
C GLY A 12 4.45 -6.38 21.56
N LEU A 13 4.52 -7.69 21.34
CA LEU A 13 3.38 -8.47 20.83
C LEU A 13 3.43 -9.85 21.47
N ALA A 14 2.84 -9.96 22.64
CA ALA A 14 2.45 -11.22 23.24
C ALA A 14 0.93 -11.26 23.37
N LEU A 15 0.36 -12.30 22.77
CA LEU A 15 -0.82 -13.08 23.14
C LEU A 15 -2.16 -12.35 23.36
N VAL A 16 -3.19 -12.77 22.63
CA VAL A 16 -4.23 -13.67 23.16
C VAL A 16 -4.95 -14.33 22.01
N GLY A 17 -5.00 -15.66 22.01
CA GLY A 17 -5.82 -16.47 21.13
C GLY A 17 -7.25 -16.59 21.67
N ALA A 18 -8.18 -16.83 20.77
CA ALA A 18 -9.42 -17.55 21.06
C ALA A 18 -9.97 -18.18 19.78
N LEU A 19 -10.03 -19.49 19.82
CA LEU A 19 -10.72 -20.40 18.93
C LEU A 19 -12.24 -20.11 18.96
N ALA A 20 -12.88 -20.08 17.80
CA ALA A 20 -14.27 -20.48 17.68
C ALA A 20 -14.53 -21.08 16.29
N LEU A 21 -14.67 -22.39 16.27
CA LEU A 21 -15.26 -23.22 15.21
C LEU A 21 -16.77 -23.03 15.23
N LEU A 22 -17.38 -22.73 14.10
CA LEU A 22 -18.77 -23.07 13.83
C LEU A 22 -18.94 -23.46 12.36
N THR A 23 -19.39 -24.67 12.21
CA THR A 23 -19.75 -25.41 11.02
C THR A 23 -21.16 -25.09 10.54
N SER A 24 -21.49 -25.55 9.32
CA SER A 24 -22.81 -25.77 8.71
C SER A 24 -23.34 -24.60 7.87
N GLY A 25 -23.87 -24.80 6.67
CA GLY A 25 -24.50 -25.95 6.03
C GLY A 25 -24.86 -25.60 4.58
N CYS A 26 -24.96 -26.66 3.75
CA CYS A 26 -25.45 -26.67 2.36
C CYS A 26 -26.94 -26.38 2.24
N THR A 27 -27.33 -25.84 1.10
CA THR A 27 -28.50 -26.23 0.24
C THR A 27 -28.51 -25.24 -0.91
N GLY A 28 -28.43 -25.55 -2.19
CA GLY A 28 -29.21 -26.40 -3.05
C GLY A 28 -30.39 -25.61 -3.62
N GLY A 29 -30.40 -25.24 -4.92
CA GLY A 29 -31.54 -24.62 -5.56
C GLY A 29 -31.31 -24.29 -7.04
N ASP A 30 -31.54 -25.27 -7.91
CA ASP A 30 -31.71 -25.11 -9.35
C ASP A 30 -32.97 -24.30 -9.67
N ALA A 31 -32.93 -23.42 -10.66
CA ALA A 31 -34.09 -23.12 -11.51
C ALA A 31 -33.67 -22.47 -12.83
N ALA A 32 -34.16 -23.07 -13.88
CA ALA A 32 -33.89 -22.86 -15.29
C ALA A 32 -34.61 -21.62 -15.89
N PRO A 33 -34.46 -21.39 -17.21
CA PRO A 33 -34.45 -20.07 -17.85
C PRO A 33 -35.85 -19.65 -18.32
N ASN A 34 -36.12 -18.37 -18.31
CA ASN A 34 -37.31 -17.85 -18.97
C ASN A 34 -36.92 -17.00 -20.17
N ARG A 35 -37.30 -17.51 -21.32
CA ARG A 35 -37.22 -16.94 -22.64
C ARG A 35 -38.49 -16.10 -22.85
N SER A 36 -38.37 -14.83 -23.10
CA SER A 36 -39.45 -14.01 -23.62
C SER A 36 -39.04 -13.23 -24.84
N THR A 37 -39.75 -13.48 -25.87
CA THR A 37 -39.66 -13.02 -27.22
C THR A 37 -40.31 -11.64 -27.41
N VAL A 38 -39.65 -10.80 -28.22
CA VAL A 38 -40.14 -9.92 -29.30
C VAL A 38 -41.22 -8.88 -29.00
N SER A 39 -40.89 -7.62 -29.25
CA SER A 39 -41.72 -6.82 -30.18
C SER A 39 -40.89 -5.62 -30.73
N VAL A 40 -40.80 -5.62 -32.03
CA VAL A 40 -40.25 -4.55 -32.85
C VAL A 40 -41.36 -3.51 -33.03
N ALA A 41 -41.12 -2.28 -32.62
CA ALA A 41 -41.91 -1.11 -33.04
C ALA A 41 -40.98 -0.07 -33.66
N SER A 42 -41.12 0.02 -34.95
CA SER A 42 -40.52 1.07 -35.81
C SER A 42 -41.20 2.40 -35.52
N SER A 43 -40.40 3.44 -35.16
CA SER A 43 -40.88 4.82 -35.17
C SER A 43 -39.75 5.72 -35.65
N ALA A 44 -40.10 6.55 -36.60
CA ALA A 44 -39.30 7.41 -37.44
C ALA A 44 -38.52 8.53 -36.67
N PRO A 45 -37.49 9.15 -37.29
CA PRO A 45 -36.54 10.03 -36.62
C PRO A 45 -37.07 11.44 -36.47
N SER A 46 -37.10 11.94 -35.25
CA SER A 46 -37.20 13.38 -35.00
C SER A 46 -35.78 13.91 -34.73
N THR A 47 -35.21 14.62 -35.70
CA THR A 47 -33.99 15.38 -35.57
C THR A 47 -34.22 16.60 -34.68
N SER A 48 -33.87 16.45 -33.40
CA SER A 48 -33.69 17.62 -32.51
C SER A 48 -32.20 17.77 -32.22
N THR A 49 -31.58 18.71 -32.91
CA THR A 49 -30.21 19.16 -32.64
C THR A 49 -30.19 20.03 -31.37
N ALA A 50 -30.05 19.39 -30.22
CA ALA A 50 -29.68 20.05 -28.97
C ALA A 50 -28.15 20.29 -28.93
N PRO A 51 -27.66 21.46 -28.47
CA PRO A 51 -26.23 21.67 -28.32
C PRO A 51 -25.66 20.68 -27.33
N THR A 52 -24.77 19.83 -27.82
CA THR A 52 -24.04 18.84 -26.98
C THR A 52 -23.11 19.62 -26.05
N SER A 53 -23.57 19.85 -24.84
CA SER A 53 -22.68 20.27 -23.74
C SER A 53 -21.62 19.20 -23.61
N ALA A 54 -20.39 19.52 -23.96
CA ALA A 54 -19.25 18.60 -23.83
C ALA A 54 -19.12 18.20 -22.36
N ARG A 55 -19.56 17.00 -22.03
CA ARG A 55 -19.36 16.39 -20.73
C ARG A 55 -17.85 16.34 -20.48
N PRO A 56 -17.33 16.93 -19.38
CA PRO A 56 -15.91 16.88 -19.12
C PRO A 56 -15.45 15.42 -19.12
N THR A 57 -14.48 15.10 -19.95
CA THR A 57 -13.87 13.77 -20.02
C THR A 57 -13.32 13.45 -18.65
N PRO A 58 -13.72 12.32 -18.00
CA PRO A 58 -13.21 11.97 -16.69
C PRO A 58 -11.69 11.82 -16.79
N THR A 59 -10.97 12.66 -16.06
CA THR A 59 -9.50 12.54 -15.95
C THR A 59 -9.19 11.24 -15.25
N VAL A 60 -8.69 10.26 -16.00
CA VAL A 60 -8.28 8.95 -15.45
C VAL A 60 -7.14 9.21 -14.50
N ARG A 61 -7.35 8.97 -13.21
CA ARG A 61 -6.30 9.06 -12.19
C ARG A 61 -5.28 7.94 -12.40
N PRO A 62 -3.97 8.23 -12.36
CA PRO A 62 -2.93 7.22 -12.53
C PRO A 62 -2.70 6.37 -11.27
N TYR A 63 -3.50 6.53 -10.23
CA TYR A 63 -3.45 5.83 -8.94
C TYR A 63 -4.88 5.55 -8.42
N PRO A 64 -5.08 4.61 -7.48
CA PRO A 64 -6.40 4.27 -6.92
C PRO A 64 -7.16 5.48 -6.36
N ALA A 65 -8.49 5.43 -6.42
CA ALA A 65 -9.34 6.58 -6.11
C ALA A 65 -9.27 7.03 -4.63
N ASP A 66 -8.97 6.09 -3.72
CA ASP A 66 -8.86 6.29 -2.27
C ASP A 66 -7.47 6.74 -1.81
N VAL A 67 -6.51 6.95 -2.76
CA VAL A 67 -5.19 7.49 -2.43
C VAL A 67 -5.32 8.95 -2.02
N PRO A 68 -4.90 9.31 -0.78
CA PRO A 68 -4.98 10.68 -0.30
C PRO A 68 -4.05 11.58 -1.08
N LEU A 69 -4.50 12.81 -1.40
CA LEU A 69 -3.71 13.82 -2.12
C LEU A 69 -3.22 14.94 -1.19
N THR A 70 -3.59 14.87 0.07
CA THR A 70 -3.21 15.83 1.10
C THR A 70 -2.67 15.12 2.32
N GLY A 71 -1.79 15.78 3.06
CA GLY A 71 -1.19 15.22 4.28
C GLY A 71 -0.33 16.28 4.96
N HIS A 72 -0.16 16.15 6.27
CA HIS A 72 0.55 17.14 7.08
C HIS A 72 2.07 17.18 6.81
N ASN A 73 2.62 16.13 6.21
CA ASN A 73 4.06 15.99 5.95
C ASN A 73 4.39 15.99 4.44
N LEU A 74 3.44 16.43 3.61
CA LEU A 74 3.66 16.60 2.17
C LEU A 74 4.22 17.99 1.86
N LYS A 75 5.13 18.04 0.90
CA LYS A 75 5.59 19.30 0.31
C LYS A 75 4.51 19.89 -0.59
N PRO A 76 4.44 21.21 -0.76
CA PRO A 76 3.53 21.84 -1.71
C PRO A 76 3.69 21.24 -3.11
N GLY A 77 2.58 20.79 -3.70
CA GLY A 77 2.56 20.20 -5.05
C GLY A 77 3.10 18.75 -5.16
N GLU A 78 3.48 18.13 -4.05
CA GLU A 78 3.91 16.73 -4.03
C GLU A 78 2.76 15.82 -4.46
N LYS A 79 3.06 14.80 -5.28
CA LYS A 79 2.07 13.88 -5.84
C LYS A 79 2.37 12.44 -5.43
N PRO A 80 1.35 11.57 -5.35
CA PRO A 80 1.56 10.15 -5.09
C PRO A 80 2.53 9.54 -6.10
N PRO A 81 3.38 8.58 -5.68
CA PRO A 81 4.28 7.89 -6.58
C PRO A 81 3.49 7.15 -7.67
N LEU A 82 3.99 7.17 -8.89
CA LEU A 82 3.37 6.46 -10.01
C LEU A 82 3.93 5.04 -10.11
N TYR A 83 3.05 4.08 -10.44
CA TYR A 83 3.46 2.70 -10.71
C TYR A 83 4.45 2.67 -11.89
N PRO A 84 5.69 2.20 -11.70
CA PRO A 84 6.71 2.32 -12.73
C PRO A 84 6.47 1.36 -13.90
N ALA A 85 6.75 1.81 -15.12
CA ALA A 85 6.60 0.98 -16.31
C ALA A 85 7.45 -0.30 -16.24
N ALA A 86 8.66 -0.22 -15.69
CA ALA A 86 9.55 -1.37 -15.49
C ALA A 86 8.92 -2.47 -14.62
N ALA A 87 8.09 -2.12 -13.64
CA ALA A 87 7.40 -3.09 -12.77
C ALA A 87 6.29 -3.89 -13.50
N LYS A 88 5.98 -3.58 -14.76
CA LYS A 88 5.04 -4.40 -15.55
C LYS A 88 5.64 -5.74 -15.95
N ALA A 89 6.95 -5.82 -16.10
CA ALA A 89 7.66 -7.05 -16.51
C ALA A 89 7.68 -8.09 -15.37
N ARG A 90 7.46 -9.36 -15.71
CA ARG A 90 7.59 -10.50 -14.79
C ARG A 90 9.06 -10.98 -14.74
N THR A 91 9.94 -10.09 -14.28
CA THR A 91 11.38 -10.32 -14.18
C THR A 91 11.90 -9.83 -12.83
N GLN A 92 13.13 -10.20 -12.46
CA GLN A 92 13.78 -9.66 -11.27
C GLN A 92 13.92 -8.13 -11.32
N ALA A 93 14.25 -7.57 -12.48
CA ALA A 93 14.31 -6.12 -12.66
C ALA A 93 12.94 -5.45 -12.43
N GLY A 94 11.85 -6.09 -12.92
CA GLY A 94 10.50 -5.64 -12.65
C GLY A 94 10.12 -5.72 -11.17
N ALA A 95 10.54 -6.78 -10.48
CA ALA A 95 10.36 -6.93 -9.03
C ALA A 95 11.14 -5.87 -8.24
N ASN A 96 12.38 -5.56 -8.64
CA ASN A 96 13.17 -4.49 -8.00
C ASN A 96 12.50 -3.13 -8.16
N ALA A 97 12.07 -2.78 -9.38
CA ALA A 97 11.36 -1.53 -9.64
C ALA A 97 10.04 -1.44 -8.84
N PHE A 98 9.35 -2.57 -8.68
CA PHE A 98 8.16 -2.63 -7.84
C PHE A 98 8.49 -2.48 -6.35
N ALA A 99 9.56 -3.10 -5.86
CA ALA A 99 9.98 -2.98 -4.46
C ALA A 99 10.29 -1.51 -4.09
N GLU A 100 11.02 -0.80 -4.95
CA GLU A 100 11.26 0.65 -4.78
C GLU A 100 9.94 1.45 -4.77
N PHE A 101 9.05 1.14 -5.70
CA PHE A 101 7.73 1.77 -5.76
C PHE A 101 6.94 1.51 -4.49
N PHE A 102 6.91 0.28 -3.99
CA PHE A 102 6.22 -0.05 -2.73
C PHE A 102 6.76 0.75 -1.56
N MET A 103 8.08 0.89 -1.43
CA MET A 103 8.70 1.74 -0.41
C MET A 103 8.28 3.21 -0.54
N ARG A 104 8.10 3.73 -1.76
CA ARG A 104 7.55 5.08 -1.99
C ARG A 104 6.08 5.19 -1.59
N THR A 105 5.27 4.12 -1.75
CA THR A 105 3.89 4.13 -1.24
C THR A 105 3.85 4.08 0.28
N LEU A 106 4.82 3.45 0.92
CA LEU A 106 5.00 3.48 2.37
C LEU A 106 5.40 4.89 2.86
N ASP A 107 6.37 5.53 2.19
CA ASP A 107 6.72 6.94 2.47
C ASP A 107 5.50 7.86 2.33
N TRP A 108 4.69 7.66 1.28
CA TRP A 108 3.44 8.37 1.08
C TRP A 108 2.43 8.12 2.21
N ALA A 109 2.34 6.88 2.71
CA ALA A 109 1.47 6.53 3.82
C ALA A 109 1.84 7.26 5.11
N TYR A 110 3.13 7.41 5.42
CA TYR A 110 3.61 8.22 6.53
C TYR A 110 3.37 9.71 6.29
N ALA A 111 3.67 10.22 5.09
CA ALA A 111 3.50 11.62 4.75
C ALA A 111 2.05 12.10 4.83
N THR A 112 1.10 11.21 4.53
CA THR A 112 -0.34 11.49 4.58
C THR A 112 -1.02 10.98 5.85
N THR A 113 -0.31 10.22 6.69
CA THR A 113 -0.85 9.48 7.83
C THR A 113 -2.05 8.61 7.41
N ASN A 114 -1.96 8.00 6.21
CA ASN A 114 -3.01 7.19 5.63
C ASN A 114 -2.40 6.01 4.83
N PRO A 115 -2.63 4.76 5.23
CA PRO A 115 -2.01 3.59 4.63
C PRO A 115 -2.71 3.07 3.37
N SER A 116 -3.78 3.70 2.87
CA SER A 116 -4.59 3.14 1.78
C SER A 116 -3.75 2.80 0.55
N TYR A 117 -2.83 3.69 0.14
CA TYR A 117 -2.03 3.45 -1.05
C TYR A 117 -1.11 2.24 -0.94
N MET A 118 -0.36 2.10 0.16
CA MET A 118 0.48 0.91 0.35
C MET A 118 -0.35 -0.38 0.47
N LYS A 119 -1.55 -0.31 1.03
CA LYS A 119 -2.44 -1.48 1.19
C LYS A 119 -2.88 -2.08 -0.14
N HIS A 120 -2.99 -1.30 -1.22
CA HIS A 120 -3.30 -1.82 -2.55
C HIS A 120 -2.26 -2.83 -3.07
N TYR A 121 -1.03 -2.75 -2.56
CA TYR A 121 0.10 -3.56 -3.01
C TYR A 121 0.63 -4.50 -1.93
N ALA A 122 0.09 -4.44 -0.73
CA ALA A 122 0.40 -5.35 0.36
C ALA A 122 -0.45 -6.61 0.23
N GLY A 123 0.17 -7.76 0.02
CA GLY A 123 -0.52 -9.05 0.05
C GLY A 123 -0.98 -9.43 1.46
N PRO A 124 -1.99 -10.27 1.59
CA PRO A 124 -2.57 -10.65 2.89
C PRO A 124 -1.59 -11.41 3.79
N SER A 125 -0.56 -12.01 3.22
CA SER A 125 0.50 -12.72 3.95
C SER A 125 1.64 -11.83 4.45
N CYS A 126 1.66 -10.53 4.06
CA CYS A 126 2.69 -9.61 4.52
C CYS A 126 2.37 -9.08 5.92
N GLY A 127 2.79 -9.82 6.96
CA GLY A 127 2.51 -9.44 8.35
C GLY A 127 3.08 -8.06 8.73
N LEU A 128 4.31 -7.73 8.31
CA LEU A 128 4.89 -6.41 8.59
C LEU A 128 4.11 -5.29 7.87
N CYS A 129 3.66 -5.52 6.61
CA CYS A 129 2.83 -4.54 5.91
C CYS A 129 1.51 -4.28 6.66
N ALA A 130 0.87 -5.33 7.17
CA ALA A 130 -0.35 -5.22 7.96
C ALA A 130 -0.11 -4.46 9.29
N GLY A 131 1.01 -4.76 9.96
CA GLY A 131 1.41 -4.06 11.19
C GLY A 131 1.64 -2.56 10.96
N LEU A 132 2.37 -2.20 9.90
CA LEU A 132 2.61 -0.80 9.52
C LEU A 132 1.29 -0.09 9.18
N ALA A 133 0.42 -0.71 8.39
CA ALA A 133 -0.88 -0.14 8.04
C ALA A 133 -1.75 0.09 9.29
N THR A 134 -1.74 -0.86 10.23
CA THR A 134 -2.47 -0.74 11.50
C THR A 134 -1.91 0.41 12.35
N GLY A 135 -0.58 0.51 12.48
CA GLY A 135 0.07 1.59 13.24
C GLY A 135 -0.27 2.97 12.68
N ILE A 136 -0.16 3.14 11.35
CA ILE A 136 -0.50 4.41 10.67
C ILE A 136 -1.99 4.74 10.86
N SER A 137 -2.89 3.74 10.72
CA SER A 137 -4.32 3.96 10.92
C SER A 137 -4.66 4.34 12.35
N LYS A 138 -3.98 3.76 13.34
CA LYS A 138 -4.13 4.11 14.76
C LYS A 138 -3.71 5.57 15.00
N THR A 139 -2.54 5.97 14.50
CA THR A 139 -2.07 7.36 14.60
C THR A 139 -3.09 8.35 14.02
N ALA A 140 -3.67 8.03 12.86
CA ALA A 140 -4.72 8.84 12.24
C ALA A 140 -6.00 8.91 13.10
N ALA A 141 -6.45 7.77 13.66
CA ALA A 141 -7.63 7.70 14.52
C ALA A 141 -7.48 8.52 15.81
N GLU A 142 -6.26 8.59 16.34
CA GLU A 142 -5.90 9.42 17.49
C GLU A 142 -5.77 10.92 17.13
N LYS A 143 -6.00 11.29 15.87
CA LYS A 143 -5.84 12.64 15.33
C LYS A 143 -4.41 13.16 15.49
N HIS A 144 -3.45 12.26 15.41
CA HIS A 144 -2.04 12.53 15.33
C HIS A 144 -1.54 12.33 13.89
N TRP A 145 -0.37 12.89 13.57
CA TRP A 145 0.29 12.69 12.29
C TRP A 145 1.80 12.69 12.44
N TYR A 146 2.46 12.19 11.41
CA TYR A 146 3.92 12.16 11.35
C TYR A 146 4.45 13.46 10.75
N LEU A 147 5.52 14.00 11.33
CA LEU A 147 6.35 15.08 10.78
C LEU A 147 7.77 14.55 10.61
N GLY A 148 8.40 14.78 9.45
CA GLY A 148 9.67 14.12 9.11
C GLY A 148 9.47 12.65 8.76
N GLY A 149 10.48 11.81 8.98
CA GLY A 149 10.40 10.37 8.67
C GLY A 149 10.33 10.07 7.17
N ARG A 150 10.77 11.00 6.32
CA ARG A 150 10.75 10.83 4.86
C ARG A 150 11.87 9.90 4.43
N LEU A 151 11.53 9.02 3.50
CA LEU A 151 12.44 7.99 3.01
C LEU A 151 13.21 8.49 1.78
N THR A 152 14.54 8.32 1.80
CA THR A 152 15.37 8.35 0.60
C THR A 152 15.66 6.91 0.20
N ILE A 153 15.07 6.45 -0.91
CA ILE A 153 15.11 5.06 -1.34
C ILE A 153 16.22 4.90 -2.37
N HIS A 154 17.16 3.99 -2.09
CA HIS A 154 18.23 3.63 -3.00
C HIS A 154 17.79 2.50 -3.96
N PRO A 155 18.49 2.31 -5.10
CA PRO A 155 18.17 1.25 -6.05
C PRO A 155 18.11 -0.13 -5.41
N ALA A 156 17.03 -0.86 -5.68
CA ALA A 156 16.83 -2.20 -5.17
C ALA A 156 17.74 -3.20 -5.88
N THR A 157 18.26 -4.18 -5.14
CA THR A 157 19.08 -5.27 -5.65
C THR A 157 18.38 -6.60 -5.44
N ALA A 158 18.66 -7.57 -6.33
CA ALA A 158 18.18 -8.92 -6.17
C ALA A 158 18.74 -9.56 -4.89
N THR A 159 17.90 -10.33 -4.18
CA THR A 159 18.35 -11.13 -3.04
C THR A 159 17.69 -12.52 -3.08
N PRO A 160 18.35 -13.58 -2.57
CA PRO A 160 17.75 -14.90 -2.53
C PRO A 160 16.39 -14.91 -1.83
N ILE A 161 15.45 -15.70 -2.32
CA ILE A 161 14.13 -15.85 -1.70
C ILE A 161 14.30 -16.35 -0.26
N GLY A 162 15.10 -17.41 -0.06
CA GLY A 162 15.34 -18.01 1.26
C GLY A 162 14.05 -18.53 1.90
N PRO A 163 14.08 -18.86 3.17
CA PRO A 163 12.88 -19.27 3.91
C PRO A 163 11.96 -18.06 4.11
N VAL A 164 10.80 -18.08 3.46
CA VAL A 164 9.74 -17.09 3.62
C VAL A 164 8.43 -17.80 3.95
N THR A 165 7.58 -17.14 4.72
CA THR A 165 6.31 -17.71 5.20
C THR A 165 5.21 -17.76 4.12
N ALA A 166 5.45 -17.14 2.96
CA ALA A 166 4.48 -17.05 1.87
C ALA A 166 5.16 -17.24 0.51
N PRO A 167 4.43 -17.79 -0.49
CA PRO A 167 4.95 -17.93 -1.84
C PRO A 167 5.39 -16.57 -2.42
N ALA A 168 6.59 -16.54 -2.98
CA ALA A 168 7.15 -15.38 -3.67
C ALA A 168 7.80 -15.82 -4.99
N ASP A 169 7.76 -14.94 -6.00
CA ASP A 169 8.44 -15.17 -7.27
C ASP A 169 9.86 -14.55 -7.25
N ASN A 170 10.01 -13.42 -6.56
CA ASN A 170 11.28 -12.69 -6.46
C ASN A 170 11.40 -12.00 -5.10
N CYS A 171 12.65 -11.80 -4.66
CA CYS A 171 12.94 -10.95 -3.52
C CYS A 171 13.94 -9.87 -3.90
N SER A 172 13.78 -8.71 -3.30
CA SER A 172 14.65 -7.54 -3.47
C SER A 172 15.11 -7.03 -2.11
N LEU A 173 16.36 -6.61 -2.03
CA LEU A 173 16.90 -5.85 -0.91
C LEU A 173 16.83 -4.37 -1.29
N VAL A 174 16.16 -3.58 -0.47
CA VAL A 174 16.07 -2.13 -0.63
C VAL A 174 16.79 -1.48 0.52
N MET A 175 17.76 -0.62 0.19
CA MET A 175 18.40 0.26 1.17
C MET A 175 17.67 1.60 1.17
N PHE A 176 17.59 2.22 2.34
CA PHE A 176 16.96 3.52 2.46
C PHE A 176 17.50 4.30 3.66
N ASP A 177 17.39 5.62 3.57
CA ASP A 177 17.66 6.54 4.67
C ASP A 177 16.33 7.12 5.15
N VAL A 178 16.26 7.43 6.43
CA VAL A 178 15.06 8.01 7.07
C VAL A 178 15.46 9.34 7.71
N THR A 179 14.76 10.42 7.43
CA THR A 179 14.95 11.67 8.17
C THR A 179 14.39 11.52 9.60
N ALA A 180 14.88 12.29 10.55
CA ALA A 180 14.28 12.34 11.88
C ALA A 180 12.77 12.59 11.80
N PHE A 181 11.99 11.96 12.69
CA PHE A 181 10.55 12.11 12.70
C PHE A 181 9.98 12.33 14.10
N SER A 182 8.77 12.86 14.13
CA SER A 182 7.97 13.00 15.34
C SER A 182 6.51 12.68 15.03
N THR A 183 5.82 12.11 16.01
CA THR A 183 4.35 11.99 15.99
C THR A 183 3.78 13.14 16.81
N VAL A 184 2.91 13.93 16.22
CA VAL A 184 2.36 15.15 16.83
C VAL A 184 0.85 15.22 16.70
N ASP A 185 0.18 15.99 17.56
CA ASP A 185 -1.22 16.37 17.42
C ASP A 185 -1.39 17.75 16.74
N ARG A 186 -2.66 18.19 16.63
CA ARG A 186 -3.02 19.48 16.02
C ARG A 186 -2.45 20.70 16.73
N THR A 187 -2.01 20.55 17.98
CA THR A 187 -1.38 21.63 18.76
C THR A 187 0.13 21.67 18.59
N GLY A 188 0.71 20.70 17.89
CA GLY A 188 2.15 20.51 17.76
C GLY A 188 2.80 19.80 18.93
N LYS A 189 2.00 19.26 19.88
CA LYS A 189 2.53 18.45 20.98
C LYS A 189 3.11 17.15 20.45
N VAL A 190 4.38 16.88 20.81
CA VAL A 190 5.09 15.66 20.44
C VAL A 190 4.73 14.53 21.41
N PHE A 191 4.40 13.36 20.85
CA PHE A 191 4.09 12.12 21.60
C PHE A 191 5.22 11.10 21.51
N SER A 192 5.86 11.02 20.36
CA SER A 192 7.00 10.15 20.12
C SER A 192 7.87 10.73 19.00
N GLY A 193 9.08 10.26 18.89
CA GLY A 193 9.97 10.62 17.79
C GLY A 193 11.22 9.75 17.81
N ASP A 194 11.95 9.79 16.71
CA ASP A 194 13.24 9.12 16.56
C ASP A 194 14.18 9.98 15.71
N GLY A 195 15.48 9.73 15.84
CA GLY A 195 16.52 10.38 15.06
C GLY A 195 16.51 9.97 13.58
N ALA A 196 17.36 10.58 12.81
CA ALA A 196 17.61 10.16 11.44
C ALA A 196 18.43 8.86 11.43
N HIS A 197 18.10 7.97 10.47
CA HIS A 197 18.82 6.73 10.23
C HIS A 197 19.32 6.69 8.80
N THR A 198 20.46 6.07 8.55
CA THR A 198 21.04 5.91 7.22
C THR A 198 21.44 4.46 6.99
N GLY A 199 21.27 4.01 5.73
CA GLY A 199 21.67 2.67 5.32
C GLY A 199 20.82 1.55 5.89
N ASP A 200 19.60 1.86 6.34
CA ASP A 200 18.64 0.84 6.73
C ASP A 200 18.32 -0.07 5.55
N ARG A 201 18.08 -1.35 5.86
CA ARG A 201 17.86 -2.38 4.84
C ARG A 201 16.58 -3.13 5.10
N ILE A 202 15.85 -3.37 4.02
CA ILE A 202 14.63 -4.17 4.08
C ILE A 202 14.60 -5.17 2.94
N LYS A 203 14.27 -6.40 3.25
CA LYS A 203 13.98 -7.44 2.27
C LYS A 203 12.50 -7.43 1.96
N LEU A 204 12.18 -7.30 0.67
CA LEU A 204 10.82 -7.36 0.13
C LEU A 204 10.74 -8.57 -0.81
N CYS A 205 9.85 -9.51 -0.51
CA CYS A 205 9.53 -10.59 -1.42
C CYS A 205 8.15 -10.36 -2.02
N VAL A 206 8.06 -10.57 -3.33
CA VAL A 206 6.90 -10.19 -4.13
C VAL A 206 6.43 -11.36 -4.99
N LYS A 207 5.12 -11.40 -5.26
CA LYS A 207 4.49 -12.34 -6.17
C LYS A 207 3.76 -11.58 -7.27
N LYS A 208 3.91 -12.06 -8.50
CA LYS A 208 3.25 -11.48 -9.67
C LYS A 208 1.89 -12.13 -9.89
N PHE A 209 0.85 -11.33 -9.87
CA PHE A 209 -0.52 -11.67 -10.25
C PHE A 209 -0.86 -10.99 -11.59
N ASP A 210 -2.01 -11.30 -12.16
CA ASP A 210 -2.48 -10.68 -13.41
C ASP A 210 -2.72 -9.18 -13.23
N THR A 211 -3.13 -8.77 -12.05
CA THR A 211 -3.36 -7.36 -11.67
C THR A 211 -2.08 -6.59 -11.35
N GLY A 212 -0.95 -7.26 -11.18
CA GLY A 212 0.32 -6.62 -10.81
C GLY A 212 1.13 -7.40 -9.77
N TRP A 213 2.16 -6.78 -9.23
CA TRP A 213 2.93 -7.32 -8.11
C TRP A 213 2.27 -7.01 -6.77
N ASN A 214 2.36 -7.96 -5.84
CA ASN A 214 2.03 -7.73 -4.43
C ASN A 214 3.20 -8.16 -3.55
N VAL A 215 3.41 -7.42 -2.46
CA VAL A 215 4.37 -7.80 -1.42
C VAL A 215 3.77 -8.92 -0.59
N THR A 216 4.42 -10.08 -0.59
CA THR A 216 4.00 -11.25 0.20
C THR A 216 4.78 -11.40 1.50
N TYR A 217 5.98 -10.82 1.56
CA TYR A 217 6.82 -10.83 2.75
C TYR A 217 7.67 -9.55 2.80
N MET A 218 7.86 -9.02 3.99
CA MET A 218 8.69 -7.86 4.27
C MET A 218 9.37 -8.02 5.62
N ALA A 219 10.66 -7.79 5.70
CA ALA A 219 11.43 -7.85 6.94
C ALA A 219 12.65 -6.94 6.90
N GLY A 220 12.95 -6.29 8.02
CA GLY A 220 14.24 -5.61 8.22
C GLY A 220 15.38 -6.63 8.19
N THR A 221 16.52 -6.25 7.60
CA THR A 221 17.75 -7.04 7.63
C THR A 221 18.79 -6.31 8.49
N LYS A 222 19.58 -7.10 9.22
CA LYS A 222 20.70 -6.55 9.99
C LYS A 222 21.88 -6.26 9.07
#